data_4f3339f2b615f1c592112198c0576306
#
_entry.id   4f3339f2b615f1c592112198c0576306
#
_cell.length_a   1.000
_cell.length_b   1.000
_cell.length_c   1.000
_cell.angle_alpha   90.00
_cell.angle_beta   90.00
_cell.angle_gamma   90.00
#
_symmetry.space_group_name_H-M   'P 1'
#
loop_
_entity.id
_entity.type
_entity.pdbx_description
1 polymer ?
#
loop_
_entity_poly.entity_id
_entity_poly.type
_entity_poly.pdbx_seq_one_letter_code
_entity_poly.pdbx_strand_id
1 'polypeptide(L)'
;YQDTSHDQYTLINLLSAKNRNIFAIGDDAQCFLPGTKIKTEVGLKNIEDITKGTSIISPAGRGHAFATQVLSTKKSHYNGMVLEIKTKKGYSIKTTSNHVFFGKLLPSENFYITYLMHSQKIGYRIGVTIGVRHPRSGKSSLGLAVRANQEKSDKMWILKLSPTRSDAQYWEAYYAFKYGIPTTIFFANRGKGSTPMLITQEHIDKLFKSIPTEERAKNLMDEECISFLYPHHRPQGTIKYDTRRITVNLCYFSSAPSNRTVSKFRGARVGINNKDKNLKNILKKAGLKTRNGKAGTWRIETSHRNNGDAELLADKIASLCNIEISKRALVTNISFDFMPASHLHPHMTVPIFDGNKFVNDQVISVKKLHYKGYVYDLNIERSHTYTANNFAVHNSIYAFRDADIRNILNFQKDYPDAKVIFLEQNYRSTKNILAAAQNI
;
A
#
# COMPACT_ATOMS: atom_id res chain seq x y z
N TYR A 1 -18.51 3.56 5.17
CA TYR A 1 -19.62 4.23 4.46
C TYR A 1 -19.13 5.01 3.25
N GLN A 2 -17.99 5.67 3.34
CA GLN A 2 -17.33 6.35 2.20
C GLN A 2 -17.02 5.42 1.02
N ASP A 3 -16.90 4.13 1.27
CA ASP A 3 -16.52 3.11 0.29
C ASP A 3 -17.74 2.42 -0.33
N THR A 4 -18.96 2.92 -0.06
CA THR A 4 -20.20 2.39 -0.63
C THR A 4 -20.47 2.99 -2.00
N SER A 5 -20.89 2.14 -2.96
CA SER A 5 -21.41 2.60 -4.26
C SER A 5 -22.79 3.26 -4.08
N HIS A 6 -23.25 3.96 -5.11
CA HIS A 6 -24.60 4.54 -5.12
C HIS A 6 -25.69 3.47 -4.92
N ASP A 7 -25.54 2.30 -5.53
CA ASP A 7 -26.50 1.20 -5.39
C ASP A 7 -26.49 0.61 -3.99
N GLN A 8 -25.29 0.44 -3.39
CA GLN A 8 -25.17 0.01 -1.98
C GLN A 8 -25.74 1.05 -1.02
N TYR A 9 -25.51 2.35 -1.29
CA TYR A 9 -26.11 3.43 -0.53
C TYR A 9 -27.64 3.40 -0.61
N THR A 10 -28.20 3.24 -1.81
CA THR A 10 -29.64 3.11 -2.01
C THR A 10 -30.21 1.89 -1.27
N LEU A 11 -29.53 0.75 -1.33
CA LEU A 11 -29.91 -0.45 -0.60
C LEU A 11 -29.89 -0.24 0.93
N ILE A 12 -28.87 0.40 1.46
CA ILE A 12 -28.77 0.73 2.90
C ILE A 12 -29.94 1.63 3.30
N ASN A 13 -30.25 2.66 2.50
CA ASN A 13 -31.36 3.56 2.79
C ASN A 13 -32.71 2.85 2.74
N LEU A 14 -32.93 1.95 1.78
CA LEU A 14 -34.15 1.14 1.71
C LEU A 14 -34.29 0.20 2.92
N LEU A 15 -33.23 -0.48 3.32
CA LEU A 15 -33.24 -1.39 4.48
C LEU A 15 -33.44 -0.65 5.80
N SER A 16 -32.98 0.57 5.91
CA SER A 16 -33.07 1.39 7.13
C SER A 16 -34.29 2.32 7.14
N ALA A 17 -35.04 2.41 6.04
CA ALA A 17 -36.16 3.36 5.89
C ALA A 17 -37.18 3.30 7.01
N LYS A 18 -37.46 2.10 7.55
CA LYS A 18 -38.46 1.88 8.63
C LYS A 18 -37.92 2.31 9.99
N ASN A 19 -36.69 1.98 10.33
CA ASN A 19 -36.14 2.16 11.69
C ASN A 19 -35.18 3.36 11.78
N ARG A 20 -34.68 3.87 10.66
CA ARG A 20 -33.73 5.00 10.55
C ARG A 20 -32.52 4.90 11.49
N ASN A 21 -32.17 3.70 11.94
CA ASN A 21 -31.07 3.46 12.86
C ASN A 21 -29.84 3.03 12.05
N ILE A 22 -29.05 4.02 11.60
CA ILE A 22 -27.82 3.82 10.82
C ILE A 22 -26.66 4.38 11.61
N PHE A 23 -25.57 3.59 11.69
CA PHE A 23 -24.28 4.04 12.18
C PHE A 23 -23.28 3.99 11.03
N ALA A 24 -22.86 5.18 10.56
CA ALA A 24 -21.94 5.33 9.44
C ALA A 24 -20.56 5.79 9.92
N ILE A 25 -19.51 5.08 9.51
CA ILE A 25 -18.11 5.43 9.78
C ILE A 25 -17.41 5.71 8.45
N GLY A 26 -16.60 6.76 8.36
CA GLY A 26 -15.80 7.10 7.20
C GLY A 26 -14.48 7.77 7.56
N ASP A 27 -13.48 7.63 6.68
CA ASP A 27 -12.20 8.35 6.68
C ASP A 27 -12.01 9.01 5.31
N ASP A 28 -11.87 10.33 5.25
CA ASP A 28 -11.89 11.12 4.01
C ASP A 28 -10.53 11.66 3.57
N ALA A 29 -9.43 11.24 4.19
CA ALA A 29 -8.15 11.95 4.16
C ALA A 29 -7.05 11.33 3.29
N GLN A 30 -7.30 10.98 2.01
CA GLN A 30 -6.24 10.67 1.03
C GLN A 30 -6.06 11.86 0.08
N CYS A 31 -5.32 12.90 0.47
CA CYS A 31 -5.35 14.20 -0.20
C CYS A 31 -4.00 14.91 -0.22
N PHE A 32 -3.92 15.96 -1.06
CA PHE A 32 -2.82 16.91 -1.14
C PHE A 32 -3.19 18.26 -0.55
N LEU A 33 -2.17 19.03 -0.16
CA LEU A 33 -2.33 20.38 0.35
C LEU A 33 -2.59 21.37 -0.80
N PRO A 34 -3.22 22.54 -0.52
CA PRO A 34 -3.33 23.63 -1.49
C PRO A 34 -1.96 24.01 -2.07
N GLY A 35 -1.95 24.50 -3.29
CA GLY A 35 -0.72 24.86 -4.00
C GLY A 35 0.04 23.67 -4.61
N THR A 36 -0.42 22.43 -4.40
CA THR A 36 0.14 21.27 -5.09
C THR A 36 -0.04 21.41 -6.60
N LYS A 37 1.05 21.36 -7.36
CA LYS A 37 1.05 21.58 -8.81
C LYS A 37 0.66 20.31 -9.55
N ILE A 38 -0.43 20.37 -10.29
CA ILE A 38 -0.88 19.30 -11.19
C ILE A 38 -0.37 19.59 -12.60
N LYS A 39 0.26 18.59 -13.22
CA LYS A 39 0.72 18.71 -14.60
C LYS A 39 -0.46 18.53 -15.55
N THR A 40 -0.82 19.59 -16.26
CA THR A 40 -1.83 19.58 -17.34
C THR A 40 -1.15 19.61 -18.71
N GLU A 41 -1.90 19.42 -19.79
CA GLU A 41 -1.38 19.56 -21.16
C GLU A 41 -0.86 20.97 -21.46
N VAL A 42 -1.48 21.99 -20.85
CA VAL A 42 -1.16 23.43 -21.09
C VAL A 42 -0.22 24.02 -20.05
N GLY A 43 0.30 23.22 -19.12
CA GLY A 43 1.21 23.71 -18.06
C GLY A 43 0.89 23.19 -16.67
N LEU A 44 1.36 23.90 -15.65
CA LEU A 44 1.11 23.56 -14.24
C LEU A 44 -0.05 24.38 -13.71
N LYS A 45 -1.00 23.73 -13.04
CA LYS A 45 -2.10 24.37 -12.29
C LYS A 45 -2.06 23.93 -10.83
N ASN A 46 -2.54 24.77 -9.91
CA ASN A 46 -2.74 24.30 -8.55
C ASN A 46 -3.88 23.29 -8.49
N ILE A 47 -3.82 22.35 -7.55
CA ILE A 47 -4.84 21.31 -7.41
C ILE A 47 -6.21 21.91 -7.10
N GLU A 48 -6.28 22.98 -6.34
CA GLU A 48 -7.51 23.71 -6.02
C GLU A 48 -8.18 24.38 -7.22
N ASP A 49 -7.42 24.63 -8.31
CA ASP A 49 -7.90 25.27 -9.55
C ASP A 49 -8.28 24.23 -10.63
N ILE A 50 -8.13 22.95 -10.32
CA ILE A 50 -8.50 21.86 -11.23
C ILE A 50 -10.00 21.62 -11.17
N THR A 51 -10.62 21.46 -12.34
CA THR A 51 -12.05 21.19 -12.50
C THR A 51 -12.29 19.91 -13.28
N LYS A 52 -13.50 19.36 -13.18
CA LYS A 52 -13.95 18.24 -14.02
C LYS A 52 -13.72 18.55 -15.50
N GLY A 53 -13.21 17.57 -16.28
CA GLY A 53 -12.89 17.72 -17.69
C GLY A 53 -11.52 18.32 -17.97
N THR A 54 -10.76 18.78 -16.95
CA THR A 54 -9.37 19.23 -17.15
C THR A 54 -8.51 18.06 -17.64
N SER A 55 -7.78 18.29 -18.74
CA SER A 55 -6.81 17.31 -19.25
C SER A 55 -5.50 17.41 -18.50
N ILE A 56 -5.09 16.31 -17.89
CA ILE A 56 -3.89 16.22 -17.04
C ILE A 56 -2.95 15.10 -17.51
N ILE A 57 -1.70 15.19 -17.11
CA ILE A 57 -0.67 14.21 -17.46
C ILE A 57 -0.62 13.09 -16.43
N SER A 58 -0.72 11.86 -16.91
CA SER A 58 -0.68 10.62 -16.15
C SER A 58 0.39 9.67 -16.67
N PRO A 59 0.92 8.75 -15.83
CA PRO A 59 1.73 7.64 -16.30
C PRO A 59 1.04 6.77 -17.33
N ALA A 60 1.76 6.41 -18.40
CA ALA A 60 1.33 5.45 -19.41
C ALA A 60 2.08 4.12 -19.34
N GLY A 61 3.11 4.05 -18.48
CA GLY A 61 3.99 2.92 -18.26
C GLY A 61 5.31 3.00 -19.03
N ARG A 62 6.35 2.40 -18.47
CA ARG A 62 7.72 2.34 -19.00
C ARG A 62 8.31 3.72 -19.34
N GLY A 63 8.08 4.69 -18.48
CA GLY A 63 8.55 6.06 -18.61
C GLY A 63 7.65 6.96 -19.47
N HIS A 64 6.70 6.40 -20.21
CA HIS A 64 5.78 7.19 -21.03
C HIS A 64 4.71 7.89 -20.18
N ALA A 65 4.22 9.01 -20.71
CA ALA A 65 3.10 9.76 -20.20
C ALA A 65 1.99 9.84 -21.25
N PHE A 66 0.77 10.10 -20.80
CA PHE A 66 -0.38 10.36 -21.67
C PHE A 66 -1.31 11.38 -20.98
N ALA A 67 -2.13 12.04 -21.81
CA ALA A 67 -3.17 12.92 -21.31
C ALA A 67 -4.42 12.13 -20.96
N THR A 68 -5.08 12.48 -19.87
CA THR A 68 -6.32 11.88 -19.38
C THR A 68 -7.17 12.94 -18.70
N GLN A 69 -8.45 12.68 -18.51
CA GLN A 69 -9.38 13.66 -17.96
C GLN A 69 -9.65 13.44 -16.48
N VAL A 70 -9.87 14.56 -15.79
CA VAL A 70 -10.39 14.58 -14.43
C VAL A 70 -11.90 14.35 -14.46
N LEU A 71 -12.36 13.30 -13.79
CA LEU A 71 -13.78 12.95 -13.68
C LEU A 71 -14.49 13.76 -12.59
N SER A 72 -13.81 13.95 -11.47
CA SER A 72 -14.29 14.77 -10.34
C SER A 72 -13.13 15.24 -9.48
N THR A 73 -13.38 16.30 -8.71
CA THR A 73 -12.45 16.85 -7.73
C THR A 73 -13.04 16.72 -6.33
N LYS A 74 -12.19 16.50 -5.33
CA LYS A 74 -12.56 16.44 -3.93
C LYS A 74 -11.89 17.58 -3.18
N LYS A 75 -12.63 18.23 -2.28
CA LYS A 75 -12.13 19.21 -1.30
C LYS A 75 -12.70 18.83 0.07
N SER A 76 -11.86 18.66 1.07
CA SER A 76 -12.28 18.39 2.44
C SER A 76 -11.46 19.17 3.44
N HIS A 77 -11.99 19.37 4.65
CA HIS A 77 -11.24 19.94 5.75
C HIS A 77 -10.45 18.83 6.45
N TYR A 78 -9.19 19.09 6.75
CA TYR A 78 -8.29 18.12 7.40
C TYR A 78 -7.60 18.76 8.59
N ASN A 79 -7.48 18.00 9.67
CA ASN A 79 -6.70 18.37 10.85
C ASN A 79 -5.91 17.13 11.29
N GLY A 80 -4.63 17.10 11.02
CA GLY A 80 -3.82 15.93 11.33
C GLY A 80 -2.43 15.96 10.72
N MET A 81 -1.77 14.80 10.73
CA MET A 81 -0.41 14.64 10.25
C MET A 81 -0.35 14.63 8.73
N VAL A 82 0.53 15.43 8.17
CA VAL A 82 0.94 15.42 6.77
C VAL A 82 2.43 15.13 6.66
N LEU A 83 2.85 14.65 5.50
CA LEU A 83 4.24 14.31 5.22
C LEU A 83 4.80 15.23 4.13
N GLU A 84 5.98 15.77 4.36
CA GLU A 84 6.79 16.41 3.33
C GLU A 84 7.83 15.40 2.84
N ILE A 85 7.77 15.04 1.56
CA ILE A 85 8.66 14.07 0.92
C ILE A 85 9.55 14.84 -0.05
N LYS A 86 10.88 14.67 0.07
CA LYS A 86 11.87 15.28 -0.81
C LYS A 86 12.70 14.24 -1.52
N THR A 87 13.04 14.48 -2.78
CA THR A 87 13.86 13.60 -3.61
C THR A 87 15.21 14.21 -3.92
N LYS A 88 16.14 13.36 -4.37
CA LYS A 88 17.52 13.75 -4.69
C LYS A 88 17.59 14.78 -5.82
N LYS A 89 16.66 14.74 -6.77
CA LYS A 89 16.57 15.72 -7.88
C LYS A 89 15.92 17.05 -7.45
N GLY A 90 15.56 17.22 -6.17
CA GLY A 90 15.01 18.46 -5.64
C GLY A 90 13.49 18.58 -5.70
N TYR A 91 12.77 17.55 -6.14
CA TYR A 91 11.31 17.56 -6.10
C TYR A 91 10.80 17.39 -4.68
N SER A 92 9.69 18.08 -4.36
CA SER A 92 9.07 18.03 -3.03
C SER A 92 7.55 18.01 -3.15
N ILE A 93 6.91 17.23 -2.27
CA ILE A 93 5.46 17.15 -2.18
C ILE A 93 5.00 17.05 -0.72
N LYS A 94 3.86 17.71 -0.39
CA LYS A 94 3.20 17.58 0.90
C LYS A 94 1.86 16.88 0.73
N THR A 95 1.61 15.87 1.56
CA THR A 95 0.45 14.99 1.42
C THR A 95 0.00 14.44 2.77
N THR A 96 -1.24 13.99 2.87
CA THR A 96 -1.70 13.21 4.02
C THR A 96 -0.97 11.86 4.10
N SER A 97 -0.86 11.28 5.28
CA SER A 97 -0.05 10.08 5.55
C SER A 97 -0.50 8.83 4.77
N ASN A 98 -1.78 8.75 4.46
CA ASN A 98 -2.42 7.60 3.81
C ASN A 98 -2.56 7.72 2.29
N HIS A 99 -2.20 8.86 1.67
CA HIS A 99 -2.23 8.99 0.21
C HIS A 99 -1.28 7.99 -0.47
N VAL A 100 -1.75 7.33 -1.53
CA VAL A 100 -1.03 6.21 -2.15
C VAL A 100 -0.02 6.69 -3.19
N PHE A 101 1.22 6.29 -2.97
CA PHE A 101 2.38 6.50 -3.85
C PHE A 101 2.85 5.19 -4.48
N PHE A 102 3.76 5.32 -5.42
CA PHE A 102 4.54 4.23 -6.00
C PHE A 102 5.96 4.28 -5.44
N GLY A 103 6.33 3.30 -4.64
CA GLY A 103 7.65 3.26 -4.01
C GLY A 103 8.35 1.92 -4.22
N LYS A 104 9.69 1.95 -4.19
CA LYS A 104 10.49 0.73 -4.28
C LYS A 104 11.79 0.87 -3.51
N LEU A 105 12.04 -0.06 -2.60
CA LEU A 105 13.37 -0.21 -2.01
C LEU A 105 14.20 -1.15 -2.88
N LEU A 106 15.31 -0.63 -3.42
CA LEU A 106 16.26 -1.42 -4.20
C LEU A 106 17.34 -2.01 -3.28
N PRO A 107 17.88 -3.20 -3.59
CA PRO A 107 18.99 -3.78 -2.82
C PRO A 107 20.20 -2.85 -2.81
N SER A 108 20.80 -2.62 -1.64
CA SER A 108 22.01 -1.82 -1.48
C SER A 108 22.76 -2.23 -0.21
N GLU A 109 24.07 -2.10 -0.20
CA GLU A 109 24.94 -2.30 0.96
C GLU A 109 24.96 -1.08 1.89
N ASN A 110 24.46 0.07 1.44
CA ASN A 110 24.59 1.36 2.12
C ASN A 110 23.59 1.56 3.27
N PHE A 111 22.77 0.57 3.59
CA PHE A 111 21.82 0.68 4.71
C PHE A 111 21.48 -0.69 5.31
N TYR A 112 21.03 -0.63 6.54
CA TYR A 112 20.42 -1.72 7.29
C TYR A 112 18.93 -1.44 7.48
N ILE A 113 18.15 -2.49 7.59
CA ILE A 113 16.69 -2.44 7.68
C ILE A 113 16.26 -3.00 9.03
N THR A 114 15.65 -2.17 9.86
CA THR A 114 14.85 -2.63 11.00
C THR A 114 13.44 -2.88 10.50
N TYR A 115 12.88 -4.04 10.76
CA TYR A 115 11.60 -4.47 10.20
C TYR A 115 10.69 -5.12 11.23
N LEU A 116 9.39 -4.99 11.01
CA LEU A 116 8.34 -5.83 11.59
C LEU A 116 8.07 -6.97 10.62
N MET A 117 8.04 -8.19 11.11
CA MET A 117 7.77 -9.41 10.33
C MET A 117 6.57 -10.13 10.90
N HIS A 118 5.69 -10.63 10.03
CA HIS A 118 4.51 -11.41 10.38
C HIS A 118 4.61 -12.83 9.85
N SER A 119 4.11 -13.74 10.64
CA SER A 119 3.82 -15.13 10.26
C SER A 119 2.40 -15.48 10.68
N GLN A 120 1.55 -15.85 9.74
CA GLN A 120 0.14 -16.17 9.98
C GLN A 120 -0.09 -17.20 11.09
N LYS A 121 0.88 -18.09 11.34
CA LYS A 121 0.78 -19.16 12.34
C LYS A 121 1.36 -18.79 13.70
N ILE A 122 2.26 -17.79 13.76
CA ILE A 122 3.10 -17.55 14.95
C ILE A 122 2.85 -16.16 15.52
N GLY A 123 2.58 -15.14 14.66
CA GLY A 123 2.41 -13.76 15.07
C GLY A 123 3.50 -12.85 14.55
N TYR A 124 3.90 -11.85 15.36
CA TYR A 124 4.82 -10.79 14.95
C TYR A 124 6.15 -10.83 15.69
N ARG A 125 7.21 -10.43 14.98
CA ARG A 125 8.52 -10.17 15.55
C ARG A 125 9.20 -8.96 14.92
N ILE A 126 10.16 -8.36 15.65
CA ILE A 126 11.05 -7.32 15.11
C ILE A 126 12.40 -7.95 14.78
N GLY A 127 13.10 -7.41 13.79
CA GLY A 127 14.41 -7.89 13.40
C GLY A 127 15.18 -6.92 12.54
N VAL A 128 16.45 -7.20 12.32
CA VAL A 128 17.37 -6.43 11.48
C VAL A 128 17.93 -7.27 10.34
N THR A 129 18.12 -6.64 9.19
CA THR A 129 18.86 -7.21 8.07
C THR A 129 19.65 -6.13 7.33
N ILE A 130 20.68 -6.51 6.60
CA ILE A 130 21.34 -5.61 5.64
C ILE A 130 20.44 -5.41 4.41
N GLY A 131 20.56 -4.26 3.74
CA GLY A 131 19.75 -3.91 2.57
C GLY A 131 19.94 -4.84 1.38
N VAL A 132 21.10 -5.47 1.22
CA VAL A 132 21.35 -6.49 0.19
C VAL A 132 21.93 -7.76 0.79
N ARG A 133 21.53 -8.91 0.27
CA ARG A 133 22.14 -10.20 0.56
C ARG A 133 22.46 -10.90 -0.77
N HIS A 134 23.60 -11.60 -0.76
CA HIS A 134 24.06 -12.41 -1.87
C HIS A 134 23.79 -13.90 -1.54
N PRO A 135 22.64 -14.44 -1.94
CA PRO A 135 22.39 -15.86 -1.75
C PRO A 135 23.32 -16.69 -2.66
N ARG A 136 23.56 -17.96 -2.31
CA ARG A 136 24.42 -18.88 -3.09
C ARG A 136 24.01 -19.01 -4.56
N SER A 137 22.81 -18.60 -4.92
CA SER A 137 22.32 -18.54 -6.33
C SER A 137 22.93 -17.42 -7.18
N GLY A 138 23.83 -16.58 -6.61
CA GLY A 138 24.57 -15.53 -7.31
C GLY A 138 23.83 -14.22 -7.59
N LYS A 139 22.49 -14.16 -7.45
CA LYS A 139 21.73 -12.92 -7.64
C LYS A 139 21.55 -12.17 -6.32
N SER A 140 22.04 -10.92 -6.28
CA SER A 140 21.77 -10.01 -5.17
C SER A 140 20.29 -9.83 -4.94
N SER A 141 19.85 -9.93 -3.70
CA SER A 141 18.46 -9.84 -3.31
C SER A 141 18.29 -8.87 -2.13
N LEU A 142 17.15 -8.22 -2.05
CA LEU A 142 16.80 -7.41 -0.88
C LEU A 142 16.86 -8.27 0.38
N GLY A 143 17.49 -7.76 1.45
CA GLY A 143 17.65 -8.50 2.70
C GLY A 143 16.34 -9.00 3.28
N LEU A 144 15.26 -8.21 3.15
CA LEU A 144 13.90 -8.63 3.55
C LEU A 144 13.44 -9.91 2.84
N ALA A 145 13.68 -10.03 1.53
CA ALA A 145 13.26 -11.19 0.76
C ALA A 145 13.97 -12.48 1.22
N VAL A 146 15.25 -12.37 1.56
CA VAL A 146 16.02 -13.50 2.09
C VAL A 146 15.51 -13.89 3.47
N ARG A 147 15.29 -12.92 4.36
CA ARG A 147 14.76 -13.18 5.72
C ARG A 147 13.36 -13.77 5.69
N ALA A 148 12.47 -13.22 4.86
CA ALA A 148 11.12 -13.73 4.70
C ALA A 148 11.11 -15.22 4.29
N ASN A 149 12.03 -15.64 3.42
CA ASN A 149 12.13 -17.03 3.00
C ASN A 149 12.74 -17.94 4.07
N GLN A 150 13.74 -17.44 4.82
CA GLN A 150 14.36 -18.18 5.92
C GLN A 150 13.36 -18.47 7.05
N GLU A 151 12.55 -17.46 7.41
CA GLU A 151 11.62 -17.52 8.53
C GLU A 151 10.17 -17.80 8.10
N LYS A 152 9.94 -18.13 6.83
CA LYS A 152 8.61 -18.49 6.28
C LYS A 152 7.53 -17.46 6.59
N SER A 153 7.90 -16.18 6.65
CA SER A 153 6.96 -15.09 6.89
C SER A 153 6.08 -14.83 5.67
N ASP A 154 4.94 -14.20 5.87
CA ASP A 154 4.01 -13.80 4.81
C ASP A 154 4.04 -12.30 4.52
N LYS A 155 4.40 -11.47 5.50
CA LYS A 155 4.46 -10.01 5.36
C LYS A 155 5.62 -9.42 6.15
N MET A 156 6.19 -8.32 5.63
CA MET A 156 7.20 -7.54 6.33
C MET A 156 6.99 -6.04 6.07
N TRP A 157 7.16 -5.24 7.11
CA TRP A 157 7.13 -3.78 7.06
C TRP A 157 8.48 -3.22 7.51
N ILE A 158 8.97 -2.21 6.80
CA ILE A 158 10.16 -1.45 7.20
C ILE A 158 9.74 -0.49 8.30
N LEU A 159 10.42 -0.54 9.43
CA LEU A 159 10.26 0.40 10.53
C LEU A 159 11.26 1.54 10.40
N LYS A 160 12.53 1.19 10.06
CA LYS A 160 13.60 2.16 9.94
C LYS A 160 14.66 1.70 8.93
N LEU A 161 15.23 2.64 8.19
CA LEU A 161 16.46 2.45 7.43
C LEU A 161 17.58 3.21 8.11
N SER A 162 18.70 2.54 8.37
CA SER A 162 19.83 3.05 9.14
C SER A 162 21.14 2.89 8.38
N PRO A 163 22.07 3.86 8.44
CA PRO A 163 23.33 3.78 7.71
C PRO A 163 24.29 2.74 8.29
N THR A 164 24.18 2.46 9.59
CA THR A 164 25.05 1.49 10.26
C THR A 164 24.26 0.33 10.88
N ARG A 165 24.95 -0.77 11.11
CA ARG A 165 24.37 -1.93 11.79
C ARG A 165 23.99 -1.61 13.24
N SER A 166 24.83 -0.83 13.92
CA SER A 166 24.60 -0.43 15.32
C SER A 166 23.32 0.41 15.44
N ASP A 167 23.10 1.38 14.56
CA ASP A 167 21.85 2.15 14.54
C ASP A 167 20.63 1.28 14.28
N ALA A 168 20.74 0.32 13.37
CA ALA A 168 19.63 -0.59 13.10
C ALA A 168 19.33 -1.49 14.31
N GLN A 169 20.33 -1.96 15.02
CA GLN A 169 20.19 -2.75 16.26
C GLN A 169 19.61 -1.91 17.39
N TYR A 170 20.00 -0.62 17.49
CA TYR A 170 19.38 0.31 18.43
C TYR A 170 17.86 0.43 18.17
N TRP A 171 17.45 0.61 16.91
CA TRP A 171 16.03 0.69 16.55
C TRP A 171 15.31 -0.64 16.75
N GLU A 172 15.96 -1.78 16.51
CA GLU A 172 15.41 -3.10 16.84
C GLU A 172 15.09 -3.20 18.34
N ALA A 173 16.05 -2.86 19.20
CA ALA A 173 15.87 -2.86 20.64
C ALA A 173 14.81 -1.84 21.09
N TYR A 174 14.86 -0.62 20.55
CA TYR A 174 13.88 0.42 20.86
C TYR A 174 12.44 -0.02 20.61
N TYR A 175 12.15 -0.53 19.39
CA TYR A 175 10.80 -0.99 19.05
C TYR A 175 10.42 -2.24 19.86
N ALA A 176 11.36 -3.16 20.07
CA ALA A 176 11.11 -4.36 20.84
C ALA A 176 10.72 -4.04 22.29
N PHE A 177 11.45 -3.16 22.96
CA PHE A 177 11.16 -2.75 24.35
C PHE A 177 9.91 -1.87 24.43
N LYS A 178 9.77 -0.89 23.53
CA LYS A 178 8.63 0.04 23.56
C LYS A 178 7.30 -0.68 23.41
N TYR A 179 7.22 -1.66 22.49
CA TYR A 179 5.98 -2.36 22.20
C TYR A 179 5.91 -3.77 22.78
N GLY A 180 6.99 -4.27 23.37
CA GLY A 180 7.04 -5.62 23.93
C GLY A 180 6.97 -6.73 22.86
N ILE A 181 7.40 -6.47 21.63
CA ILE A 181 7.37 -7.43 20.51
C ILE A 181 8.68 -8.22 20.51
N PRO A 182 8.66 -9.58 20.45
CA PRO A 182 9.87 -10.39 20.45
C PRO A 182 10.81 -10.10 19.27
N THR A 183 12.12 -10.19 19.51
CA THR A 183 13.15 -10.24 18.45
C THR A 183 13.58 -11.66 18.10
N THR A 184 13.06 -12.65 18.81
CA THR A 184 13.33 -14.08 18.61
C THR A 184 12.86 -14.53 17.23
N ILE A 185 13.65 -15.38 16.57
CA ILE A 185 13.31 -15.99 15.28
C ILE A 185 12.11 -16.93 15.41
N PHE A 186 11.33 -17.10 14.35
CA PHE A 186 10.16 -17.98 14.35
C PHE A 186 10.49 -19.47 14.38
N PHE A 187 11.64 -19.87 13.85
CA PHE A 187 12.05 -21.25 13.75
C PHE A 187 13.46 -21.47 14.24
N ALA A 188 13.65 -22.45 15.10
CA ALA A 188 14.99 -22.87 15.56
C ALA A 188 15.87 -23.22 14.36
N ASN A 189 17.04 -22.59 14.27
CA ASN A 189 17.99 -22.88 13.20
C ASN A 189 18.64 -24.25 13.44
N ARG A 190 18.48 -25.17 12.50
CA ARG A 190 19.18 -26.45 12.45
C ARG A 190 20.56 -26.37 11.77
N GLY A 191 21.04 -25.15 11.46
CA GLY A 191 22.30 -24.93 10.73
C GLY A 191 23.48 -24.64 11.64
N LYS A 192 24.67 -25.10 11.24
CA LYS A 192 25.96 -24.83 11.91
C LYS A 192 26.21 -23.31 11.93
N GLY A 193 26.44 -22.72 13.10
CA GLY A 193 27.13 -21.44 13.23
C GLY A 193 26.37 -20.24 13.79
N SER A 194 25.11 -20.34 14.21
CA SER A 194 24.48 -19.27 15.02
C SER A 194 23.82 -19.87 16.24
N THR A 195 24.22 -19.43 17.40
CA THR A 195 23.54 -19.69 18.67
C THR A 195 22.38 -18.72 18.82
N PRO A 196 21.14 -19.09 18.53
CA PRO A 196 20.00 -18.26 18.88
C PRO A 196 19.85 -18.24 20.39
N MET A 197 19.33 -17.12 20.91
CA MET A 197 19.06 -16.97 22.35
C MET A 197 18.11 -18.05 22.88
N LEU A 198 17.21 -18.56 22.01
CA LEU A 198 16.36 -19.73 22.26
C LEU A 198 16.71 -20.83 21.24
N ILE A 199 17.12 -21.97 21.74
CA ILE A 199 17.69 -23.06 20.94
C ILE A 199 16.62 -24.06 20.46
N THR A 200 15.55 -24.25 21.22
CA THR A 200 14.51 -25.24 20.93
C THR A 200 13.25 -24.61 20.36
N GLN A 201 12.59 -25.30 19.44
CA GLN A 201 11.32 -24.84 18.86
C GLN A 201 10.22 -24.74 19.92
N GLU A 202 10.23 -25.63 20.92
CA GLU A 202 9.27 -25.64 22.01
C GLU A 202 9.30 -24.32 22.81
N HIS A 203 10.48 -23.82 23.15
CA HIS A 203 10.62 -22.53 23.85
C HIS A 203 10.19 -21.35 22.98
N ILE A 204 10.48 -21.39 21.68
CA ILE A 204 10.02 -20.37 20.74
C ILE A 204 8.49 -20.35 20.69
N ASP A 205 7.87 -21.51 20.51
CA ASP A 205 6.42 -21.63 20.44
C ASP A 205 5.75 -21.21 21.76
N LYS A 206 6.32 -21.56 22.91
CA LYS A 206 5.86 -21.13 24.23
C LYS A 206 5.94 -19.60 24.37
N LEU A 207 7.04 -18.99 23.94
CA LEU A 207 7.22 -17.52 23.98
C LEU A 207 6.14 -16.83 23.17
N PHE A 208 5.94 -17.20 21.89
CA PHE A 208 4.95 -16.57 21.02
C PHE A 208 3.50 -16.83 21.46
N LYS A 209 3.22 -17.96 22.12
CA LYS A 209 1.90 -18.21 22.73
C LYS A 209 1.62 -17.35 23.97
N SER A 210 2.67 -16.99 24.72
CA SER A 210 2.53 -16.20 25.95
C SER A 210 2.47 -14.70 25.72
N ILE A 211 2.85 -14.20 24.52
CA ILE A 211 2.90 -12.78 24.21
C ILE A 211 1.82 -12.44 23.16
N PRO A 212 0.91 -11.50 23.43
CA PRO A 212 -0.13 -11.08 22.47
C PRO A 212 0.48 -10.20 21.37
N THR A 213 1.30 -10.80 20.49
CA THR A 213 2.07 -10.07 19.46
C THR A 213 1.19 -9.37 18.44
N GLU A 214 -0.03 -9.87 18.17
CA GLU A 214 -1.00 -9.24 17.26
C GLU A 214 -1.44 -7.86 17.78
N GLU A 215 -1.87 -7.77 19.04
CA GLU A 215 -2.27 -6.52 19.68
C GLU A 215 -1.11 -5.52 19.74
N ARG A 216 0.07 -6.01 20.13
CA ARG A 216 1.27 -5.18 20.25
C ARG A 216 1.75 -4.64 18.92
N ALA A 217 1.73 -5.47 17.87
CA ALA A 217 2.05 -5.05 16.52
C ALA A 217 1.04 -4.04 15.98
N LYS A 218 -0.25 -4.22 16.30
CA LYS A 218 -1.28 -3.24 15.95
C LYS A 218 -0.97 -1.87 16.57
N ASN A 219 -0.64 -1.81 17.87
CA ASN A 219 -0.27 -0.57 18.54
C ASN A 219 0.95 0.11 17.88
N LEU A 220 1.99 -0.68 17.53
CA LEU A 220 3.15 -0.18 16.80
C LEU A 220 2.75 0.39 15.44
N MET A 221 1.97 -0.36 14.68
CA MET A 221 1.56 0.05 13.32
C MET A 221 0.71 1.31 13.35
N ASP A 222 -0.18 1.43 14.34
CA ASP A 222 -1.04 2.59 14.51
C ASP A 222 -0.22 3.84 14.88
N GLU A 223 0.72 3.76 15.83
CA GLU A 223 1.58 4.89 16.21
C GLU A 223 2.53 5.33 15.09
N GLU A 224 3.08 4.39 14.33
CA GLU A 224 3.98 4.70 13.21
C GLU A 224 3.23 4.99 11.90
N CYS A 225 1.90 4.99 11.90
CA CYS A 225 1.05 5.17 10.72
C CYS A 225 1.34 4.12 9.62
N ILE A 226 1.61 2.89 10.01
CA ILE A 226 1.89 1.77 9.10
C ILE A 226 0.59 1.04 8.78
N SER A 227 0.25 0.93 7.51
CA SER A 227 -0.92 0.19 7.06
C SER A 227 -0.62 -1.31 6.93
N PHE A 228 -1.46 -2.14 7.54
CA PHE A 228 -1.39 -3.59 7.40
C PHE A 228 -1.58 -4.06 5.95
N LEU A 229 -2.33 -3.31 5.15
CA LEU A 229 -2.67 -3.65 3.76
C LEU A 229 -1.48 -3.51 2.79
N TYR A 230 -0.46 -2.72 3.15
CA TYR A 230 0.66 -2.37 2.30
C TYR A 230 2.02 -2.83 2.88
N PRO A 231 2.28 -4.15 3.00
CA PRO A 231 3.61 -4.59 3.43
C PRO A 231 4.67 -4.20 2.40
N HIS A 232 5.82 -3.75 2.87
CA HIS A 232 6.96 -3.42 2.01
C HIS A 232 7.56 -4.63 1.31
N HIS A 233 7.38 -5.81 1.91
CA HIS A 233 7.74 -7.07 1.28
C HIS A 233 6.70 -8.13 1.57
N ARG A 234 6.25 -8.78 0.51
CA ARG A 234 5.34 -9.92 0.53
C ARG A 234 5.96 -11.03 -0.31
N PRO A 235 6.41 -12.13 0.31
CA PRO A 235 6.92 -13.27 -0.43
C PRO A 235 5.85 -13.83 -1.34
N GLN A 236 6.21 -14.06 -2.59
CA GLN A 236 5.36 -14.75 -3.56
C GLN A 236 5.92 -16.15 -3.80
N GLY A 237 5.07 -17.13 -3.98
CA GLY A 237 5.49 -18.46 -4.33
C GLY A 237 4.60 -19.55 -3.75
N THR A 238 5.01 -20.79 -4.02
CA THR A 238 4.31 -21.99 -3.60
C THR A 238 4.35 -22.17 -2.09
N ILE A 239 3.34 -22.85 -1.59
CA ILE A 239 3.24 -23.33 -0.21
C ILE A 239 4.51 -24.12 0.12
N LYS A 240 5.33 -23.61 1.04
CA LYS A 240 6.31 -24.41 1.76
C LYS A 240 5.84 -24.47 3.21
N TYR A 241 5.75 -25.69 3.75
CA TYR A 241 5.43 -25.95 5.15
C TYR A 241 4.09 -25.34 5.61
N ASP A 242 3.01 -25.59 4.86
CA ASP A 242 1.63 -25.15 5.15
C ASP A 242 1.39 -23.63 5.20
N THR A 243 2.37 -22.81 4.91
CA THR A 243 2.17 -21.36 4.81
C THR A 243 1.69 -21.01 3.41
N ARG A 244 0.44 -20.60 3.27
CA ARG A 244 -0.13 -20.15 1.99
C ARG A 244 0.38 -18.75 1.66
N ARG A 245 1.28 -18.67 0.68
CA ARG A 245 1.81 -17.38 0.13
C ARG A 245 1.26 -17.15 -1.27
N ILE A 246 -0.05 -17.27 -1.43
CA ILE A 246 -0.74 -17.08 -2.70
C ILE A 246 -1.33 -15.68 -2.71
N THR A 247 -1.10 -14.95 -3.80
CA THR A 247 -1.70 -13.63 -4.02
C THR A 247 -2.24 -13.54 -5.44
N VAL A 248 -3.27 -12.70 -5.62
CA VAL A 248 -3.61 -12.16 -6.92
C VAL A 248 -2.61 -11.06 -7.25
N ASN A 249 -2.01 -11.11 -8.44
CA ASN A 249 -1.08 -10.08 -8.89
C ASN A 249 -1.84 -9.09 -9.76
N LEU A 250 -1.92 -7.84 -9.33
CA LEU A 250 -2.41 -6.71 -10.11
C LEU A 250 -1.23 -5.82 -10.45
N CYS A 251 -0.93 -5.67 -11.73
CA CYS A 251 0.17 -4.84 -12.19
C CYS A 251 -0.29 -3.81 -13.22
N TYR A 252 -0.29 -2.54 -12.83
CA TYR A 252 -0.59 -1.42 -13.72
C TYR A 252 0.49 -1.24 -14.76
N PHE A 253 0.11 -0.80 -15.94
CA PHE A 253 0.99 -0.49 -17.07
C PHE A 253 1.83 -1.68 -17.58
N SER A 254 1.39 -2.91 -17.32
CA SER A 254 2.12 -4.13 -17.66
C SER A 254 1.60 -4.86 -18.91
N SER A 255 0.45 -4.46 -19.46
CA SER A 255 -0.05 -5.04 -20.71
C SER A 255 0.81 -4.60 -21.91
N ALA A 256 0.84 -5.43 -22.95
CA ALA A 256 1.45 -5.04 -24.23
C ALA A 256 0.66 -3.88 -24.85
N PRO A 257 1.31 -2.91 -25.52
CA PRO A 257 0.61 -1.90 -26.28
C PRO A 257 -0.18 -2.60 -27.40
N SER A 258 -1.40 -2.12 -27.66
CA SER A 258 -2.15 -2.58 -28.80
C SER A 258 -1.52 -1.98 -30.08
N ASN A 259 -1.19 -2.81 -31.05
CA ASN A 259 -0.70 -2.36 -32.37
C ASN A 259 -1.76 -1.53 -33.15
N ARG A 260 -3.00 -1.45 -32.64
CA ARG A 260 -4.12 -0.76 -33.27
C ARG A 260 -4.41 0.64 -32.73
N THR A 261 -3.70 1.10 -31.69
CA THR A 261 -3.96 2.41 -31.07
C THR A 261 -2.70 3.24 -31.01
N VAL A 262 -2.78 4.50 -31.41
CA VAL A 262 -1.74 5.54 -31.29
C VAL A 262 -1.37 5.83 -29.82
N SER A 263 -2.21 5.40 -28.87
CA SER A 263 -2.02 5.64 -27.45
C SER A 263 -0.85 4.80 -26.87
N LYS A 264 0.12 5.48 -26.26
CA LYS A 264 1.22 4.87 -25.49
C LYS A 264 0.75 4.23 -24.18
N PHE A 265 -0.49 4.40 -23.78
CA PHE A 265 -1.03 3.88 -22.52
C PHE A 265 -1.06 2.35 -22.51
N ARG A 266 -0.49 1.78 -21.47
CA ARG A 266 -0.46 0.35 -21.19
C ARG A 266 -1.42 0.05 -20.05
N GLY A 267 -2.43 -0.76 -20.30
CA GLY A 267 -3.41 -1.15 -19.27
C GLY A 267 -2.81 -2.04 -18.20
N ALA A 268 -3.65 -2.40 -17.24
CA ALA A 268 -3.29 -3.29 -16.15
C ALA A 268 -3.40 -4.77 -16.55
N ARG A 269 -2.64 -5.61 -15.86
CA ARG A 269 -2.72 -7.07 -15.93
C ARG A 269 -3.10 -7.64 -14.57
N VAL A 270 -4.07 -8.53 -14.57
CA VAL A 270 -4.46 -9.33 -13.41
C VAL A 270 -4.02 -10.77 -13.64
N GLY A 271 -3.40 -11.38 -12.65
CA GLY A 271 -2.94 -12.75 -12.77
C GLY A 271 -2.84 -13.49 -11.45
N ILE A 272 -3.12 -14.78 -11.51
CA ILE A 272 -2.85 -15.75 -10.46
C ILE A 272 -2.24 -17.00 -11.10
N ASN A 273 -1.18 -17.52 -10.49
CA ASN A 273 -0.52 -18.75 -10.94
C ASN A 273 -0.30 -19.67 -9.73
N ASN A 274 -0.85 -20.89 -9.76
CA ASN A 274 -0.79 -21.79 -8.64
C ASN A 274 -0.91 -23.27 -9.08
N LYS A 275 -0.66 -24.19 -8.14
CA LYS A 275 -0.88 -25.64 -8.29
C LYS A 275 -2.14 -26.14 -7.57
N ASP A 276 -2.74 -25.34 -6.69
CA ASP A 276 -3.90 -25.72 -5.88
C ASP A 276 -5.13 -25.98 -6.76
N LYS A 277 -5.57 -27.26 -6.79
CA LYS A 277 -6.73 -27.67 -7.58
C LYS A 277 -8.05 -27.13 -7.02
N ASN A 278 -8.14 -26.91 -5.71
CA ASN A 278 -9.36 -26.37 -5.08
C ASN A 278 -9.61 -24.94 -5.52
N LEU A 279 -8.58 -24.07 -5.47
CA LEU A 279 -8.67 -22.71 -5.98
C LEU A 279 -9.02 -22.68 -7.47
N LYS A 280 -8.43 -23.58 -8.27
CA LYS A 280 -8.77 -23.69 -9.69
C LYS A 280 -10.25 -23.98 -9.90
N ASN A 281 -10.82 -24.90 -9.11
CA ASN A 281 -12.21 -25.30 -9.22
C ASN A 281 -13.16 -24.18 -8.78
N ILE A 282 -12.85 -23.47 -7.70
CA ILE A 282 -13.62 -22.30 -7.24
C ILE A 282 -13.70 -21.25 -8.34
N LEU A 283 -12.56 -20.90 -8.94
CA LEU A 283 -12.49 -19.88 -9.99
C LEU A 283 -13.18 -20.31 -11.29
N LYS A 284 -13.08 -21.61 -11.66
CA LYS A 284 -13.82 -22.14 -12.80
C LYS A 284 -15.34 -22.12 -12.58
N LYS A 285 -15.83 -22.49 -11.38
CA LYS A 285 -17.26 -22.41 -11.03
C LYS A 285 -17.78 -20.95 -11.10
N ALA A 286 -16.93 -19.98 -10.80
CA ALA A 286 -17.23 -18.56 -10.92
C ALA A 286 -17.12 -18.00 -12.37
N GLY A 287 -16.97 -18.89 -13.39
CA GLY A 287 -16.91 -18.52 -14.81
C GLY A 287 -15.55 -18.00 -15.28
N LEU A 288 -14.49 -18.09 -14.48
CA LEU A 288 -13.17 -17.62 -14.86
C LEU A 288 -12.38 -18.66 -15.66
N LYS A 289 -11.92 -18.27 -16.85
CA LYS A 289 -11.15 -19.16 -17.73
C LYS A 289 -9.74 -19.38 -17.19
N THR A 290 -9.40 -20.65 -16.88
CA THR A 290 -8.07 -21.03 -16.45
C THR A 290 -7.28 -21.66 -17.59
N ARG A 291 -5.96 -21.40 -17.66
CA ARG A 291 -5.05 -22.05 -18.62
C ARG A 291 -4.09 -22.96 -17.85
N ASN A 292 -3.72 -24.09 -18.42
CA ASN A 292 -2.67 -24.94 -17.84
C ASN A 292 -1.30 -24.29 -18.07
N GLY A 293 -0.45 -24.35 -17.06
CA GLY A 293 0.93 -23.88 -17.08
C GLY A 293 1.91 -25.05 -17.06
N LYS A 294 3.20 -24.76 -16.95
CA LYS A 294 4.27 -25.77 -16.82
C LYS A 294 4.25 -26.40 -15.43
N ALA A 295 4.76 -27.64 -15.31
CA ALA A 295 4.96 -28.38 -14.06
C ALA A 295 3.68 -28.50 -13.18
N GLY A 296 2.52 -28.74 -13.80
CA GLY A 296 1.23 -28.92 -13.10
C GLY A 296 0.62 -27.66 -12.52
N THR A 297 1.13 -26.48 -12.88
CA THR A 297 0.51 -25.20 -12.52
C THR A 297 -0.68 -24.90 -13.43
N TRP A 298 -1.57 -24.03 -12.94
CA TRP A 298 -2.59 -23.37 -13.73
C TRP A 298 -2.49 -21.86 -13.52
N ARG A 299 -3.01 -21.09 -14.45
CA ARG A 299 -3.01 -19.64 -14.36
C ARG A 299 -4.29 -19.01 -14.90
N ILE A 300 -4.66 -17.90 -14.31
CA ILE A 300 -5.51 -16.87 -14.92
C ILE A 300 -4.61 -15.69 -15.22
N GLU A 301 -4.72 -15.12 -16.40
CA GLU A 301 -3.99 -13.94 -16.80
C GLU A 301 -4.86 -13.17 -17.79
N THR A 302 -5.24 -11.97 -17.43
CA THR A 302 -6.06 -11.06 -18.23
C THR A 302 -5.47 -9.67 -18.24
N SER A 303 -5.68 -8.95 -19.33
CA SER A 303 -5.24 -7.55 -19.48
C SER A 303 -6.47 -6.66 -19.68
N HIS A 304 -6.50 -5.55 -18.99
CA HIS A 304 -7.57 -4.57 -19.01
C HIS A 304 -7.03 -3.21 -19.44
N ARG A 305 -7.79 -2.48 -20.24
CA ARG A 305 -7.44 -1.11 -20.64
C ARG A 305 -7.80 -0.08 -19.58
N ASN A 306 -8.81 -0.39 -18.76
CA ASN A 306 -9.20 0.41 -17.61
C ASN A 306 -8.62 -0.26 -16.35
N ASN A 307 -7.90 0.50 -15.52
CA ASN A 307 -7.31 -0.03 -14.30
C ASN A 307 -8.39 -0.39 -13.26
N GLY A 308 -9.52 0.32 -13.22
CA GLY A 308 -10.66 -0.01 -12.37
C GLY A 308 -11.25 -1.39 -12.66
N ASP A 309 -11.43 -1.77 -13.93
CA ASP A 309 -11.90 -3.12 -14.31
C ASP A 309 -10.92 -4.21 -13.86
N ALA A 310 -9.62 -3.90 -13.92
CA ALA A 310 -8.59 -4.80 -13.43
C ALA A 310 -8.65 -4.96 -11.91
N GLU A 311 -8.90 -3.89 -11.18
CA GLU A 311 -9.07 -3.93 -9.73
C GLU A 311 -10.30 -4.73 -9.32
N LEU A 312 -11.46 -4.49 -9.95
CA LEU A 312 -12.68 -5.26 -9.71
C LEU A 312 -12.47 -6.76 -9.93
N LEU A 313 -11.76 -7.14 -10.99
CA LEU A 313 -11.45 -8.55 -11.23
C LEU A 313 -10.49 -9.12 -10.18
N ALA A 314 -9.46 -8.35 -9.79
CA ALA A 314 -8.52 -8.77 -8.76
C ALA A 314 -9.22 -8.97 -7.41
N ASP A 315 -10.10 -8.05 -7.02
CA ASP A 315 -10.92 -8.13 -5.81
C ASP A 315 -11.88 -9.34 -5.84
N LYS A 316 -12.53 -9.58 -6.98
CA LYS A 316 -13.40 -10.76 -7.17
C LYS A 316 -12.63 -12.05 -6.95
N ILE A 317 -11.45 -12.19 -7.57
CA ILE A 317 -10.61 -13.40 -7.40
C ILE A 317 -10.15 -13.53 -5.95
N ALA A 318 -9.69 -12.42 -5.33
CA ALA A 318 -9.21 -12.40 -3.97
C ALA A 318 -10.29 -12.83 -2.97
N SER A 319 -11.50 -12.29 -3.10
CA SER A 319 -12.65 -12.62 -2.25
C SER A 319 -13.08 -14.09 -2.40
N LEU A 320 -13.22 -14.58 -3.64
CA LEU A 320 -13.61 -15.97 -3.91
C LEU A 320 -12.62 -16.99 -3.34
N CYS A 321 -11.34 -16.65 -3.33
CA CYS A 321 -10.27 -17.55 -2.90
C CYS A 321 -9.81 -17.31 -1.45
N ASN A 322 -10.32 -16.27 -0.80
CA ASN A 322 -9.84 -15.78 0.50
C ASN A 322 -8.31 -15.57 0.51
N ILE A 323 -7.82 -14.81 -0.46
CA ILE A 323 -6.40 -14.48 -0.63
C ILE A 323 -6.23 -12.98 -0.85
N GLU A 324 -5.03 -12.49 -0.66
CA GLU A 324 -4.72 -11.06 -0.77
C GLU A 324 -4.27 -10.66 -2.18
N ILE A 325 -4.30 -9.35 -2.46
CA ILE A 325 -3.87 -8.77 -3.73
C ILE A 325 -2.48 -8.15 -3.56
N SER A 326 -1.57 -8.46 -4.49
CA SER A 326 -0.28 -7.78 -4.61
C SER A 326 -0.38 -6.74 -5.73
N LYS A 327 -0.43 -5.45 -5.33
CA LYS A 327 -0.57 -4.31 -6.27
C LYS A 327 0.80 -3.74 -6.64
N ARG A 328 1.05 -3.61 -7.95
CA ARG A 328 2.28 -3.04 -8.52
C ARG A 328 1.99 -2.15 -9.71
N ALA A 329 2.93 -1.26 -10.03
CA ALA A 329 2.88 -0.41 -11.22
C ALA A 329 4.23 -0.36 -11.96
N LEU A 330 4.21 -0.56 -13.27
CA LEU A 330 5.38 -0.47 -14.12
C LEU A 330 5.47 0.94 -14.73
N VAL A 331 5.62 1.95 -13.86
CA VAL A 331 5.64 3.37 -14.26
C VAL A 331 6.89 3.69 -15.09
N THR A 332 8.05 3.23 -14.66
CA THR A 332 9.33 3.35 -15.39
C THR A 332 9.79 1.98 -15.89
N ASN A 333 11.08 1.77 -15.99
CA ASN A 333 11.69 0.47 -16.33
C ASN A 333 11.73 -0.52 -15.14
N ILE A 334 11.36 -0.08 -13.94
CA ILE A 334 11.22 -0.93 -12.75
C ILE A 334 9.76 -1.01 -12.30
N SER A 335 9.44 -2.06 -11.55
CA SER A 335 8.12 -2.25 -10.95
C SER A 335 8.11 -1.66 -9.54
N PHE A 336 7.19 -0.74 -9.29
CA PHE A 336 6.94 -0.14 -7.99
C PHE A 336 5.83 -0.88 -7.26
N ASP A 337 5.91 -0.91 -5.94
CA ASP A 337 4.83 -1.35 -5.08
C ASP A 337 3.93 -0.15 -4.73
N PHE A 338 2.63 -0.36 -4.58
CA PHE A 338 1.71 0.63 -4.04
C PHE A 338 1.93 0.74 -2.55
N MET A 339 2.03 1.96 -2.02
CA MET A 339 2.16 2.19 -0.60
C MET A 339 1.68 3.57 -0.19
N PRO A 340 1.12 3.74 1.03
CA PRO A 340 0.81 5.07 1.54
C PRO A 340 2.08 5.89 1.73
N ALA A 341 1.95 7.21 1.72
CA ALA A 341 3.06 8.13 1.92
C ALA A 341 3.86 7.85 3.20
N SER A 342 3.18 7.39 4.27
CA SER A 342 3.79 7.02 5.54
C SER A 342 4.76 5.82 5.46
N HIS A 343 4.68 5.03 4.40
CA HIS A 343 5.58 3.91 4.14
C HIS A 343 6.82 4.29 3.32
N LEU A 344 6.88 5.53 2.81
CA LEU A 344 8.08 5.99 2.11
C LEU A 344 9.19 6.29 3.12
N HIS A 345 10.38 5.80 2.82
CA HIS A 345 11.58 6.03 3.60
C HIS A 345 12.68 6.65 2.72
N PRO A 346 13.65 7.39 3.30
CA PRO A 346 14.89 7.71 2.61
C PRO A 346 15.52 6.45 1.98
N HIS A 347 16.23 6.59 0.88
CA HIS A 347 16.78 5.52 0.04
C HIS A 347 15.75 4.76 -0.84
N MET A 348 14.44 4.91 -0.63
CA MET A 348 13.45 4.37 -1.56
C MET A 348 13.45 5.15 -2.87
N THR A 349 13.12 4.46 -3.94
CA THR A 349 12.97 5.03 -5.28
C THR A 349 11.49 5.28 -5.56
N VAL A 350 11.17 6.42 -6.13
CA VAL A 350 9.83 6.85 -6.58
C VAL A 350 9.88 7.29 -8.05
N PRO A 351 8.79 7.16 -8.80
CA PRO A 351 8.73 7.65 -10.18
C PRO A 351 8.39 9.15 -10.21
N ILE A 352 9.23 9.92 -10.88
CA ILE A 352 9.12 11.37 -11.04
C ILE A 352 8.97 11.70 -12.52
N PHE A 353 8.07 12.64 -12.84
CA PHE A 353 7.94 13.21 -14.17
C PHE A 353 8.99 14.30 -14.36
N ASP A 354 9.95 14.04 -15.23
CA ASP A 354 11.11 14.90 -15.51
C ASP A 354 11.17 15.21 -17.01
N GLY A 355 11.00 16.48 -17.33
CA GLY A 355 10.86 16.92 -18.72
C GLY A 355 9.59 16.38 -19.39
N ASN A 356 9.71 15.27 -20.10
CA ASN A 356 8.61 14.67 -20.88
C ASN A 356 8.38 13.16 -20.58
N LYS A 357 9.07 12.61 -19.57
CA LYS A 357 9.03 11.18 -19.22
C LYS A 357 9.08 10.96 -17.72
N PHE A 358 8.63 9.77 -17.28
CA PHE A 358 8.83 9.32 -15.92
C PHE A 358 10.19 8.65 -15.77
N VAL A 359 10.93 9.08 -14.76
CA VAL A 359 12.24 8.57 -14.38
C VAL A 359 12.27 8.13 -12.93
N ASN A 360 13.26 7.35 -12.56
CA ASN A 360 13.48 6.97 -11.16
C ASN A 360 14.19 8.10 -10.43
N ASP A 361 13.72 8.44 -9.23
CA ASP A 361 14.42 9.34 -8.32
C ASP A 361 14.38 8.78 -6.89
N GLN A 362 15.36 9.16 -6.08
CA GLN A 362 15.53 8.64 -4.73
C GLN A 362 14.95 9.61 -3.70
N VAL A 363 14.14 9.09 -2.79
CA VAL A 363 13.69 9.84 -1.60
C VAL A 363 14.90 10.05 -0.67
N ILE A 364 15.12 11.30 -0.28
CA ILE A 364 16.20 11.69 0.66
C ILE A 364 15.66 12.10 2.03
N SER A 365 14.41 12.54 2.10
CA SER A 365 13.80 13.00 3.35
C SER A 365 12.30 12.78 3.35
N VAL A 366 11.78 12.33 4.49
CA VAL A 366 10.35 12.28 4.81
C VAL A 366 10.18 12.91 6.19
N LYS A 367 9.48 14.06 6.24
CA LYS A 367 9.26 14.82 7.48
C LYS A 367 7.80 14.80 7.85
N LYS A 368 7.48 14.52 9.11
CA LYS A 368 6.14 14.60 9.69
C LYS A 368 5.86 16.06 10.07
N LEU A 369 4.72 16.59 9.65
CA LEU A 369 4.25 17.96 9.93
C LEU A 369 2.79 17.87 10.38
N HIS A 370 2.34 18.80 11.22
CA HIS A 370 0.93 18.97 11.52
C HIS A 370 0.31 20.00 10.56
N TYR A 371 -0.89 19.73 10.06
CA TYR A 371 -1.61 20.63 9.17
C TYR A 371 -3.09 20.69 9.53
N LYS A 372 -3.63 21.91 9.51
CA LYS A 372 -5.07 22.17 9.66
C LYS A 372 -5.51 23.09 8.52
N GLY A 373 -6.43 22.61 7.69
CA GLY A 373 -6.91 23.39 6.54
C GLY A 373 -7.57 22.48 5.49
N TYR A 374 -7.79 23.03 4.31
CA TYR A 374 -8.36 22.28 3.21
C TYR A 374 -7.32 21.39 2.54
N VAL A 375 -7.77 20.21 2.11
CA VAL A 375 -7.00 19.26 1.31
C VAL A 375 -7.80 18.81 0.11
N TYR A 376 -7.11 18.36 -0.94
CA TYR A 376 -7.68 18.10 -2.27
C TYR A 376 -7.25 16.77 -2.82
N ASP A 377 -8.14 16.11 -3.59
CA ASP A 377 -7.83 14.94 -4.40
C ASP A 377 -8.57 14.98 -5.74
N LEU A 378 -8.10 14.20 -6.70
CA LEU A 378 -8.63 14.15 -8.06
C LEU A 378 -9.03 12.71 -8.41
N ASN A 379 -10.20 12.53 -8.98
CA ASN A 379 -10.59 11.26 -9.60
C ASN A 379 -10.29 11.29 -11.10
N ILE A 380 -9.56 10.29 -11.58
CA ILE A 380 -8.96 10.27 -12.92
C ILE A 380 -9.53 9.13 -13.76
N GLU A 381 -9.85 9.45 -15.00
CA GLU A 381 -10.33 8.48 -15.98
C GLU A 381 -9.28 7.38 -16.26
N ARG A 382 -9.70 6.13 -16.39
CA ARG A 382 -8.92 4.93 -16.81
C ARG A 382 -7.71 4.56 -15.99
N SER A 383 -6.83 5.51 -15.72
CA SER A 383 -5.52 5.19 -15.12
C SER A 383 -5.57 5.14 -13.60
N HIS A 384 -6.49 5.88 -12.97
CA HIS A 384 -6.52 6.13 -11.53
C HIS A 384 -5.19 6.66 -10.99
N THR A 385 -4.43 7.36 -11.86
CA THR A 385 -3.11 7.92 -11.53
C THR A 385 -2.94 9.30 -12.15
N TYR A 386 -2.12 10.14 -11.56
CA TYR A 386 -1.80 11.47 -12.09
C TYR A 386 -0.44 11.97 -11.61
N THR A 387 -0.06 13.18 -12.05
CA THR A 387 1.22 13.80 -11.73
C THR A 387 0.98 15.01 -10.83
N ALA A 388 1.41 14.91 -9.56
CA ALA A 388 1.32 15.96 -8.54
C ALA A 388 2.72 16.36 -8.09
N ASN A 389 3.09 17.64 -8.16
CA ASN A 389 4.46 18.14 -7.91
C ASN A 389 5.54 17.26 -8.57
N ASN A 390 5.28 16.80 -9.78
CA ASN A 390 6.10 15.85 -10.55
C ASN A 390 6.11 14.40 -10.04
N PHE A 391 5.55 14.07 -8.89
CA PHE A 391 5.40 12.69 -8.45
C PHE A 391 4.28 11.99 -9.21
N ALA A 392 4.50 10.75 -9.64
CA ALA A 392 3.41 9.88 -10.05
C ALA A 392 2.69 9.37 -8.80
N VAL A 393 1.39 9.60 -8.72
CA VAL A 393 0.57 9.24 -7.55
C VAL A 393 -0.68 8.49 -8.01
N HIS A 394 -1.29 7.77 -7.09
CA HIS A 394 -2.56 7.08 -7.30
C HIS A 394 -3.68 7.90 -6.65
N ASN A 395 -4.84 8.03 -7.29
CA ASN A 395 -6.01 8.63 -6.64
C ASN A 395 -6.57 7.69 -5.56
N SER A 396 -7.54 8.15 -4.77
CA SER A 396 -8.17 7.33 -3.72
C SER A 396 -8.57 5.95 -4.26
N ILE A 397 -8.20 4.88 -3.54
CA ILE A 397 -8.32 3.48 -3.98
C ILE A 397 -9.78 3.03 -4.14
N TYR A 398 -10.73 3.75 -3.58
CA TYR A 398 -12.13 3.35 -3.54
C TYR A 398 -13.00 3.99 -4.62
N ALA A 399 -12.49 4.96 -5.37
CA ALA A 399 -13.23 5.59 -6.47
C ALA A 399 -13.59 4.61 -7.60
N PHE A 400 -12.87 3.51 -7.76
CA PHE A 400 -13.12 2.51 -8.79
C PHE A 400 -14.31 1.57 -8.49
N ARG A 401 -14.77 1.52 -7.23
CA ARG A 401 -15.96 0.74 -6.83
C ARG A 401 -17.26 1.52 -6.96
N ASP A 402 -17.25 2.63 -7.72
CA ASP A 402 -18.34 3.62 -7.67
C ASP A 402 -18.60 4.11 -6.23
N ALA A 403 -17.59 3.94 -5.35
CA ALA A 403 -17.63 4.47 -4.02
C ALA A 403 -17.79 5.98 -4.10
N ASP A 404 -18.89 6.46 -3.60
CA ASP A 404 -19.24 7.86 -3.67
C ASP A 404 -19.05 8.50 -2.30
N ILE A 405 -17.96 9.26 -2.17
CA ILE A 405 -17.70 10.03 -0.94
C ILE A 405 -18.88 10.93 -0.56
N ARG A 406 -19.71 11.31 -1.55
CA ARG A 406 -20.92 12.08 -1.30
C ARG A 406 -21.89 11.34 -0.39
N ASN A 407 -21.83 10.01 -0.35
CA ASN A 407 -22.67 9.21 0.55
C ASN A 407 -22.41 9.56 2.01
N ILE A 408 -21.14 9.76 2.43
CA ILE A 408 -20.84 10.20 3.79
C ILE A 408 -21.04 11.71 3.97
N LEU A 409 -20.68 12.53 2.96
CA LEU A 409 -20.83 13.98 3.03
C LEU A 409 -22.30 14.44 2.98
N ASN A 410 -23.15 13.70 2.28
CA ASN A 410 -24.58 13.98 2.20
C ASN A 410 -25.38 13.28 3.31
N PHE A 411 -24.76 12.41 4.10
CA PHE A 411 -25.44 11.66 5.15
C PHE A 411 -26.28 12.56 6.10
N GLN A 412 -25.74 13.71 6.50
CA GLN A 412 -26.49 14.68 7.30
C GLN A 412 -27.65 15.37 6.55
N LYS A 413 -27.56 15.46 5.20
CA LYS A 413 -28.66 16.00 4.39
C LYS A 413 -29.79 15.00 4.28
N ASP A 414 -29.44 13.70 4.09
CA ASP A 414 -30.40 12.61 3.95
C ASP A 414 -30.99 12.18 5.29
N TYR A 415 -30.22 12.39 6.37
CA TYR A 415 -30.59 12.15 7.76
C TYR A 415 -30.33 13.42 8.60
N PRO A 416 -31.22 14.45 8.54
CA PRO A 416 -31.02 15.71 9.24
C PRO A 416 -30.92 15.57 10.78
N ASP A 417 -31.56 14.52 11.33
CA ASP A 417 -31.54 14.20 12.76
C ASP A 417 -30.29 13.41 13.18
N ALA A 418 -29.41 13.09 12.23
CA ALA A 418 -28.20 12.31 12.53
C ALA A 418 -27.27 13.09 13.46
N LYS A 419 -26.90 12.46 14.58
CA LYS A 419 -25.88 13.00 15.47
C LYS A 419 -24.51 12.73 14.87
N VAL A 420 -23.79 13.79 14.50
CA VAL A 420 -22.39 13.69 14.10
C VAL A 420 -21.54 13.60 15.35
N ILE A 421 -20.83 12.50 15.47
CA ILE A 421 -19.88 12.28 16.55
C ILE A 421 -18.49 12.29 15.90
N PHE A 422 -17.71 13.34 16.18
CA PHE A 422 -16.30 13.32 15.89
C PHE A 422 -15.64 12.35 16.86
N LEU A 423 -14.98 11.32 16.34
CA LEU A 423 -14.21 10.40 17.18
C LEU A 423 -12.93 11.12 17.60
N GLU A 424 -13.07 12.11 18.48
CA GLU A 424 -11.96 12.93 19.01
C GLU A 424 -11.10 12.11 19.97
N GLN A 425 -11.68 11.12 20.62
CA GLN A 425 -10.96 10.21 21.48
C GLN A 425 -10.27 9.16 20.60
N ASN A 426 -8.99 9.39 20.39
CA ASN A 426 -8.15 8.50 19.64
C ASN A 426 -7.78 7.28 20.50
N TYR A 427 -8.52 6.18 20.30
CA TYR A 427 -8.16 4.88 20.89
C TYR A 427 -6.95 4.24 20.22
N ARG A 428 -6.45 4.86 19.15
CA ARG A 428 -5.32 4.42 18.33
C ARG A 428 -3.98 4.97 18.85
N SER A 429 -3.99 6.16 19.48
CA SER A 429 -2.78 6.83 20.01
C SER A 429 -2.88 7.04 21.51
N THR A 430 -1.77 6.92 22.24
CA THR A 430 -1.73 7.18 23.67
C THR A 430 -1.99 8.66 24.00
N LYS A 431 -2.50 8.95 25.21
CA LYS A 431 -2.76 10.33 25.70
C LYS A 431 -1.53 11.24 25.57
N ASN A 432 -0.31 10.70 25.73
CA ASN A 432 0.94 11.45 25.64
C ASN A 432 1.24 11.92 24.20
N ILE A 433 0.90 11.09 23.20
CA ILE A 433 1.05 11.46 21.79
C ILE A 433 0.03 12.53 21.41
N LEU A 434 -1.20 12.41 21.88
CA LEU A 434 -2.25 13.42 21.67
C LEU A 434 -1.90 14.74 22.36
N ALA A 435 -1.41 14.70 23.62
CA ALA A 435 -0.96 15.89 24.34
C ALA A 435 0.25 16.55 23.67
N ALA A 436 1.22 15.78 23.18
CA ALA A 436 2.34 16.31 22.42
C ALA A 436 1.90 16.96 21.10
N ALA A 437 0.89 16.40 20.42
CA ALA A 437 0.32 16.96 19.20
C ALA A 437 -0.58 18.17 19.42
N GLN A 438 -1.11 18.36 20.62
CA GLN A 438 -1.92 19.54 20.99
C GLN A 438 -1.07 20.73 21.48
N ASN A 439 0.16 20.48 21.90
CA ASN A 439 1.08 21.50 22.43
C ASN A 439 2.13 21.97 21.41
N ILE A 440 2.03 21.58 20.15
CA ILE A 440 2.81 22.04 19.01
C ILE A 440 1.88 22.83 18.05
#